data_693612c6966a125feb8c15e9ed74bf1d
#
_entry.id   693612c6966a125feb8c15e9ed74bf1d
#
_cell.length_a   1.000
_cell.length_b   1.000
_cell.length_c   1.000
_cell.angle_alpha   90.00
_cell.angle_beta   90.00
_cell.angle_gamma   90.00
#
_symmetry.space_group_name_H-M   'P 1'
#
loop_
_entity.id
_entity.type
_entity.pdbx_description
1 polymer ?
#
loop_
_entity_poly.entity_id
_entity_poly.type
_entity_poly.pdbx_seq_one_letter_code
_entity_poly.pdbx_strand_id
1 'polypeptide(L)'
;MENPFVFGKAAEGAYFTDRVEDSKRLAANLTHGINTVLISPRRWGKTSLVKKVISETSSEDVKFIFIDVFQCKSEYDFFRNYANEVIKQTSSKIDEWVEMAKNFLSNISPKFSFGSDPLNDFSISFEWNQNPETVESILALPEKLALKKNKRIVVCLDEFQQIADFADSTSFQKRLRTAWQHQQHTTYCMFGSKKHLMEYIFNDKSMPFYKFGDMIFLNKISTEDWTKYICHQFHVTGKTINEDQAEKICNLTENLSSYVQHLSWIVWYKTDRVVTNKIINDALDDILEQNKVFFQREVEQLT
;
A
#
# COMPACT_ATOMS: atom_id res chain seq x y z
N MET A 1 -12.95 14.32 -22.73
CA MET A 1 -12.89 12.88 -22.39
C MET A 1 -11.95 12.73 -21.21
N GLU A 2 -12.37 11.99 -20.20
CA GLU A 2 -11.47 11.66 -19.08
C GLU A 2 -10.39 10.69 -19.53
N ASN A 3 -9.21 10.84 -18.96
CA ASN A 3 -8.08 9.93 -19.18
C ASN A 3 -8.41 8.53 -18.67
N PRO A 4 -8.40 7.47 -19.52
CA PRO A 4 -8.76 6.12 -19.10
C PRO A 4 -7.63 5.33 -18.44
N PHE A 5 -6.42 5.90 -18.35
CA PHE A 5 -5.23 5.24 -17.80
C PHE A 5 -4.62 6.04 -16.65
N VAL A 6 -4.08 5.35 -15.65
CA VAL A 6 -3.51 5.97 -14.44
C VAL A 6 -2.10 5.47 -14.19
N PHE A 7 -1.14 6.41 -14.12
CA PHE A 7 0.24 6.12 -13.72
C PHE A 7 0.75 7.16 -12.71
N GLY A 8 1.82 6.83 -11.98
CA GLY A 8 2.37 7.70 -10.93
C GLY A 8 1.58 7.71 -9.62
N LYS A 9 0.40 7.11 -9.57
CA LYS A 9 -0.44 6.92 -8.37
C LYS A 9 -1.10 5.55 -8.38
N ALA A 10 -1.74 5.17 -7.27
CA ALA A 10 -2.48 3.92 -7.20
C ALA A 10 -3.68 3.94 -8.16
N ALA A 11 -3.88 2.84 -8.91
CA ALA A 11 -5.07 2.65 -9.74
C ALA A 11 -6.22 2.17 -8.85
N GLU A 12 -7.37 2.84 -8.95
CA GLU A 12 -8.59 2.58 -8.17
C GLU A 12 -9.81 2.55 -9.10
N GLY A 13 -10.88 1.87 -8.69
CA GLY A 13 -12.14 1.82 -9.45
C GLY A 13 -11.95 1.27 -10.87
N ALA A 14 -12.44 1.99 -11.88
CA ALA A 14 -12.37 1.61 -13.30
C ALA A 14 -10.95 1.52 -13.87
N TYR A 15 -9.96 2.07 -13.17
CA TYR A 15 -8.54 2.01 -13.57
C TYR A 15 -7.83 0.76 -13.07
N PHE A 16 -8.46 -0.01 -12.19
CA PHE A 16 -7.94 -1.28 -11.68
C PHE A 16 -8.34 -2.41 -12.60
N THR A 17 -7.41 -3.30 -12.92
CA THR A 17 -7.68 -4.47 -13.73
C THR A 17 -7.13 -5.74 -13.09
N ASP A 18 -7.79 -6.86 -13.39
CA ASP A 18 -7.44 -8.21 -12.95
C ASP A 18 -7.29 -8.37 -11.43
N ARG A 19 -6.48 -9.30 -10.99
CA ARG A 19 -6.22 -9.61 -9.59
C ARG A 19 -7.43 -10.18 -8.83
N VAL A 20 -8.34 -10.83 -9.54
CA VAL A 20 -9.58 -11.35 -8.93
C VAL A 20 -9.26 -12.33 -7.81
N GLU A 21 -8.39 -13.31 -8.06
CA GLU A 21 -8.04 -14.33 -7.06
C GLU A 21 -7.18 -13.74 -5.93
N ASP A 22 -6.21 -12.87 -6.25
CA ASP A 22 -5.41 -12.17 -5.25
C ASP A 22 -6.32 -11.31 -4.34
N SER A 23 -7.28 -10.59 -4.93
CA SER A 23 -8.25 -9.75 -4.20
C SER A 23 -9.13 -10.58 -3.27
N LYS A 24 -9.69 -11.69 -3.76
CA LYS A 24 -10.52 -12.61 -2.96
C LYS A 24 -9.75 -13.21 -1.79
N ARG A 25 -8.52 -13.72 -2.06
CA ARG A 25 -7.68 -14.30 -1.01
C ARG A 25 -7.31 -13.26 0.05
N LEU A 26 -6.87 -12.09 -0.38
CA LEU A 26 -6.50 -11.00 0.54
C LEU A 26 -7.71 -10.55 1.35
N ALA A 27 -8.87 -10.33 0.73
CA ALA A 27 -10.11 -9.97 1.41
C ALA A 27 -10.54 -11.03 2.43
N ALA A 28 -10.54 -12.30 2.05
CA ALA A 28 -10.86 -13.40 2.95
C ALA A 28 -9.92 -13.47 4.16
N ASN A 29 -8.60 -13.39 3.94
CA ASN A 29 -7.64 -13.38 5.02
C ASN A 29 -7.91 -12.25 6.01
N LEU A 30 -8.01 -11.03 5.52
CA LEU A 30 -8.13 -9.84 6.37
C LEU A 30 -9.44 -9.79 7.16
N THR A 31 -10.54 -10.21 6.54
CA THR A 31 -11.85 -10.24 7.21
C THR A 31 -12.00 -11.37 8.21
N HIS A 32 -11.26 -12.48 8.03
CA HIS A 32 -11.29 -13.63 8.96
C HIS A 32 -10.16 -13.64 10.00
N GLY A 33 -9.39 -12.55 10.10
CA GLY A 33 -8.37 -12.43 11.17
C GLY A 33 -7.03 -13.10 10.84
N ILE A 34 -6.73 -13.34 9.57
CA ILE A 34 -5.47 -13.93 9.14
C ILE A 34 -4.50 -12.82 8.75
N ASN A 35 -3.44 -12.63 9.55
CA ASN A 35 -2.37 -11.73 9.19
C ASN A 35 -1.81 -12.09 7.82
N THR A 36 -1.55 -11.08 6.99
CA THR A 36 -1.12 -11.31 5.62
C THR A 36 0.09 -10.47 5.26
N VAL A 37 1.01 -11.08 4.55
CA VAL A 37 2.22 -10.43 4.02
C VAL A 37 2.14 -10.44 2.50
N LEU A 38 2.08 -9.24 1.89
CA LEU A 38 1.99 -9.11 0.44
C LEU A 38 3.33 -8.62 -0.13
N ILE A 39 3.95 -9.44 -0.95
CA ILE A 39 5.28 -9.18 -1.51
C ILE A 39 5.22 -9.08 -3.02
N SER A 40 5.75 -8.00 -3.56
CA SER A 40 6.08 -7.91 -4.99
C SER A 40 7.05 -6.76 -5.24
N PRO A 41 7.75 -6.75 -6.36
CA PRO A 41 8.56 -5.61 -6.78
C PRO A 41 7.75 -4.31 -6.88
N ARG A 42 8.45 -3.19 -6.97
CA ARG A 42 7.84 -1.88 -7.26
C ARG A 42 7.02 -1.92 -8.56
N ARG A 43 5.97 -1.10 -8.64
CA ARG A 43 5.16 -0.88 -9.85
C ARG A 43 4.30 -2.08 -10.30
N TRP A 44 4.14 -3.11 -9.46
CA TRP A 44 3.28 -4.26 -9.75
C TRP A 44 1.84 -4.14 -9.22
N GLY A 45 1.49 -3.02 -8.58
CA GLY A 45 0.13 -2.72 -8.17
C GLY A 45 -0.26 -3.19 -6.76
N LYS A 46 0.69 -3.44 -5.83
CA LYS A 46 0.39 -3.81 -4.43
C LYS A 46 -0.58 -2.87 -3.74
N THR A 47 -0.21 -1.58 -3.69
CA THR A 47 -1.00 -0.55 -3.02
C THR A 47 -2.39 -0.42 -3.65
N SER A 48 -2.49 -0.56 -4.99
CA SER A 48 -3.76 -0.58 -5.70
C SER A 48 -4.63 -1.78 -5.29
N LEU A 49 -4.04 -2.97 -5.14
CA LEU A 49 -4.75 -4.17 -4.69
C LEU A 49 -5.26 -4.00 -3.26
N VAL A 50 -4.41 -3.53 -2.34
CA VAL A 50 -4.82 -3.30 -0.94
C VAL A 50 -5.94 -2.26 -0.86
N LYS A 51 -5.83 -1.14 -1.57
CA LYS A 51 -6.87 -0.10 -1.61
C LYS A 51 -8.18 -0.61 -2.21
N LYS A 52 -8.13 -1.44 -3.26
CA LYS A 52 -9.31 -2.10 -3.82
C LYS A 52 -10.00 -2.98 -2.77
N VAL A 53 -9.23 -3.85 -2.11
CA VAL A 53 -9.78 -4.71 -1.05
C VAL A 53 -10.39 -3.88 0.08
N ILE A 54 -9.72 -2.80 0.52
CA ILE A 54 -10.27 -1.87 1.51
C ILE A 54 -11.61 -1.31 1.05
N SER A 55 -11.70 -0.82 -0.18
CA SER A 55 -12.94 -0.19 -0.70
C SER A 55 -14.10 -1.17 -0.84
N GLU A 56 -13.81 -2.45 -1.13
CA GLU A 56 -14.83 -3.49 -1.34
C GLU A 56 -15.25 -4.21 -0.05
N THR A 57 -14.37 -4.24 0.98
CA THR A 57 -14.61 -5.01 2.21
C THR A 57 -14.83 -4.16 3.46
N SER A 58 -14.56 -2.85 3.39
CA SER A 58 -14.90 -1.94 4.50
C SER A 58 -16.39 -1.96 4.78
N SER A 59 -16.76 -2.15 6.04
CA SER A 59 -18.15 -2.24 6.48
C SER A 59 -18.31 -1.64 7.87
N GLU A 60 -19.52 -1.73 8.41
CA GLU A 60 -19.74 -1.35 9.81
C GLU A 60 -19.00 -2.27 10.78
N ASP A 61 -18.77 -3.54 10.43
CA ASP A 61 -18.13 -4.53 11.29
C ASP A 61 -16.61 -4.61 11.11
N VAL A 62 -16.08 -4.14 9.97
CA VAL A 62 -14.64 -4.21 9.65
C VAL A 62 -14.12 -2.83 9.25
N LYS A 63 -13.20 -2.31 10.06
CA LYS A 63 -12.56 -1.01 9.84
C LYS A 63 -11.12 -1.20 9.40
N PHE A 64 -10.76 -0.61 8.28
CA PHE A 64 -9.39 -0.58 7.79
C PHE A 64 -8.67 0.70 8.21
N ILE A 65 -7.40 0.55 8.57
CA ILE A 65 -6.47 1.64 8.90
C ILE A 65 -5.26 1.47 7.98
N PHE A 66 -4.95 2.49 7.20
CA PHE A 66 -3.82 2.49 6.28
C PHE A 66 -2.69 3.36 6.84
N ILE A 67 -1.50 2.79 6.97
CA ILE A 67 -0.30 3.45 7.50
C ILE A 67 0.83 3.31 6.49
N ASP A 68 1.38 4.42 6.03
CA ASP A 68 2.60 4.46 5.25
C ASP A 68 3.81 4.54 6.19
N VAL A 69 4.64 3.50 6.16
CA VAL A 69 5.85 3.39 7.00
C VAL A 69 7.06 4.03 6.31
N PHE A 70 6.97 4.37 5.03
CA PHE A 70 8.09 4.91 4.25
C PHE A 70 8.72 6.16 4.88
N GLN A 71 7.93 7.02 5.49
CA GLN A 71 8.40 8.27 6.09
C GLN A 71 9.01 8.09 7.49
N CYS A 72 8.87 6.91 8.10
CA CYS A 72 9.39 6.65 9.43
C CYS A 72 10.91 6.43 9.38
N LYS A 73 11.66 7.28 10.06
CA LYS A 73 13.13 7.20 10.15
C LYS A 73 13.61 6.53 11.44
N SER A 74 12.72 6.39 12.41
CA SER A 74 13.00 5.86 13.73
C SER A 74 11.80 5.11 14.30
N GLU A 75 12.02 4.35 15.38
CA GLU A 75 10.96 3.74 16.16
C GLU A 75 9.95 4.77 16.68
N TYR A 76 10.43 5.94 17.14
CA TYR A 76 9.55 7.02 17.57
C TYR A 76 8.63 7.51 16.46
N ASP A 77 9.17 7.72 15.26
CA ASP A 77 8.35 8.13 14.12
C ASP A 77 7.29 7.07 13.79
N PHE A 78 7.66 5.79 13.85
CA PHE A 78 6.72 4.70 13.66
C PHE A 78 5.60 4.73 14.70
N PHE A 79 5.92 4.77 15.99
CA PHE A 79 4.91 4.74 17.04
C PHE A 79 4.02 5.99 17.03
N ARG A 80 4.59 7.15 16.75
CA ARG A 80 3.83 8.39 16.59
C ARG A 80 2.87 8.30 15.40
N ASN A 81 3.35 7.87 14.24
CA ASN A 81 2.54 7.70 13.03
C ASN A 81 1.44 6.64 13.26
N TYR A 82 1.81 5.50 13.85
CA TYR A 82 0.87 4.43 14.19
C TYR A 82 -0.26 4.91 15.10
N ALA A 83 0.05 5.57 16.20
CA ALA A 83 -0.96 6.11 17.11
C ALA A 83 -1.89 7.13 16.42
N ASN A 84 -1.30 8.05 15.64
CA ASN A 84 -2.05 9.06 14.90
C ASN A 84 -3.03 8.42 13.91
N GLU A 85 -2.55 7.52 13.06
CA GLU A 85 -3.38 6.93 12.01
C GLU A 85 -4.46 6.01 12.58
N VAL A 86 -4.15 5.24 13.63
CA VAL A 86 -5.14 4.41 14.31
C VAL A 86 -6.27 5.27 14.90
N ILE A 87 -5.96 6.38 15.52
CA ILE A 87 -6.99 7.26 16.11
C ILE A 87 -7.77 7.99 15.03
N LYS A 88 -7.09 8.63 14.06
CA LYS A 88 -7.73 9.39 12.98
C LYS A 88 -8.68 8.54 12.15
N GLN A 89 -8.25 7.38 11.73
CA GLN A 89 -9.04 6.55 10.82
C GLN A 89 -10.14 5.74 11.52
N THR A 90 -10.16 5.68 12.86
CA THR A 90 -11.23 5.02 13.63
C THR A 90 -12.43 5.90 13.88
N SER A 91 -12.33 7.21 13.74
CA SER A 91 -13.44 8.16 13.87
C SER A 91 -13.25 9.33 12.91
N SER A 92 -14.33 10.00 12.56
CA SER A 92 -14.32 11.23 11.76
C SER A 92 -14.42 12.53 12.58
N LYS A 93 -14.51 12.43 13.93
CA LYS A 93 -14.71 13.58 14.81
C LYS A 93 -13.48 13.84 15.65
N ILE A 94 -13.01 15.08 15.65
CA ILE A 94 -11.82 15.52 16.39
C ILE A 94 -11.99 15.32 17.90
N ASP A 95 -13.16 15.63 18.45
CA ASP A 95 -13.43 15.44 19.88
C ASP A 95 -13.28 13.97 20.30
N GLU A 96 -13.72 13.02 19.43
CA GLU A 96 -13.53 11.60 19.66
C GLU A 96 -12.05 11.20 19.59
N TRP A 97 -11.23 11.83 18.72
CA TRP A 97 -9.80 11.58 18.66
C TRP A 97 -9.09 11.96 19.95
N VAL A 98 -9.41 13.15 20.48
CA VAL A 98 -8.85 13.64 21.75
C VAL A 98 -9.30 12.74 22.90
N GLU A 99 -10.58 12.36 22.94
CA GLU A 99 -11.11 11.46 23.96
C GLU A 99 -10.44 10.08 23.90
N MET A 100 -10.32 9.49 22.73
CA MET A 100 -9.66 8.19 22.53
C MET A 100 -8.19 8.26 22.99
N ALA A 101 -7.47 9.29 22.57
CA ALA A 101 -6.08 9.46 22.98
C ALA A 101 -5.94 9.62 24.50
N LYS A 102 -6.78 10.43 25.15
CA LYS A 102 -6.79 10.57 26.61
C LYS A 102 -7.11 9.26 27.33
N ASN A 103 -8.08 8.50 26.82
CA ASN A 103 -8.53 7.27 27.47
C ASN A 103 -7.55 6.11 27.30
N PHE A 104 -6.95 5.94 26.11
CA PHE A 104 -6.13 4.78 25.80
C PHE A 104 -4.63 5.03 25.91
N LEU A 105 -4.19 6.28 25.88
CA LEU A 105 -2.80 6.70 25.96
C LEU A 105 -2.51 7.58 27.21
N SER A 106 -3.36 7.49 28.25
CA SER A 106 -3.24 8.32 29.46
C SER A 106 -1.88 8.19 30.16
N ASN A 107 -1.31 6.98 30.14
CA ASN A 107 -0.01 6.69 30.78
C ASN A 107 1.18 7.41 30.08
N ILE A 108 1.01 7.92 28.87
CA ILE A 108 2.08 8.56 28.11
C ILE A 108 1.88 10.07 27.91
N SER A 109 0.89 10.64 28.60
CA SER A 109 0.61 12.09 28.58
C SER A 109 0.59 12.66 27.15
N PRO A 110 -0.37 12.24 26.30
CA PRO A 110 -0.40 12.67 24.90
C PRO A 110 -0.57 14.19 24.79
N LYS A 111 0.25 14.82 23.96
CA LYS A 111 0.17 16.23 23.58
C LYS A 111 -0.52 16.33 22.21
N PHE A 112 -1.48 17.25 22.09
CA PHE A 112 -2.25 17.45 20.86
C PHE A 112 -1.82 18.74 20.18
N SER A 113 -1.66 18.68 18.86
CA SER A 113 -1.50 19.89 18.04
C SER A 113 -2.57 19.92 16.95
N PHE A 114 -3.03 21.14 16.66
CA PHE A 114 -4.05 21.43 15.67
C PHE A 114 -3.48 22.52 14.75
N GLY A 115 -3.49 22.29 13.45
CA GLY A 115 -3.08 23.29 12.47
C GLY A 115 -4.26 24.09 11.92
N SER A 116 -4.04 24.72 10.78
CA SER A 116 -5.05 25.56 10.11
C SER A 116 -6.26 24.76 9.63
N ASP A 117 -6.06 23.50 9.26
CA ASP A 117 -7.10 22.52 8.96
C ASP A 117 -7.07 21.41 10.04
N PRO A 118 -7.93 21.52 11.08
CA PRO A 118 -7.88 20.59 12.21
C PRO A 118 -8.09 19.12 11.84
N LEU A 119 -8.80 18.81 10.76
CA LEU A 119 -9.01 17.42 10.32
C LEU A 119 -7.75 16.83 9.70
N ASN A 120 -7.01 17.60 8.93
CA ASN A 120 -5.78 17.14 8.27
C ASN A 120 -4.55 17.35 9.17
N ASP A 121 -4.51 18.46 9.92
CA ASP A 121 -3.33 18.89 10.69
C ASP A 121 -3.30 18.37 12.13
N PHE A 122 -4.34 17.63 12.58
CA PHE A 122 -4.32 17.03 13.92
C PHE A 122 -3.15 16.06 14.05
N SER A 123 -2.38 16.23 15.13
CA SER A 123 -1.36 15.26 15.46
C SER A 123 -1.24 15.03 16.96
N ILE A 124 -0.89 13.79 17.30
CA ILE A 124 -0.56 13.37 18.67
C ILE A 124 0.95 13.22 18.74
N SER A 125 1.53 13.77 19.77
CA SER A 125 2.92 13.54 20.17
C SER A 125 2.98 13.15 21.64
N PHE A 126 4.06 12.53 22.05
CA PHE A 126 4.30 12.09 23.42
C PHE A 126 5.79 12.16 23.71
N GLU A 127 6.13 12.22 25.00
CA GLU A 127 7.53 12.16 25.41
C GLU A 127 8.07 10.74 25.17
N TRP A 128 9.11 10.64 24.35
CA TRP A 128 9.72 9.35 24.00
C TRP A 128 10.80 8.99 25.01
N ASN A 129 10.48 8.09 25.88
CA ASN A 129 11.40 7.59 26.91
C ASN A 129 11.73 6.08 26.75
N GLN A 130 11.32 5.45 25.64
CA GLN A 130 11.45 4.03 25.37
C GLN A 130 10.90 3.11 26.50
N ASN A 131 10.04 3.66 27.36
CA ASN A 131 9.42 2.87 28.40
C ASN A 131 8.58 1.75 27.78
N PRO A 132 8.77 0.47 28.17
CA PRO A 132 7.97 -0.64 27.68
C PRO A 132 6.47 -0.43 27.77
N GLU A 133 5.97 0.18 28.83
CA GLU A 133 4.54 0.48 29.02
C GLU A 133 3.99 1.47 27.99
N THR A 134 4.82 2.44 27.56
CA THR A 134 4.47 3.39 26.50
C THR A 134 4.28 2.65 25.16
N VAL A 135 5.26 1.82 24.81
CA VAL A 135 5.23 1.05 23.55
C VAL A 135 4.06 0.08 23.53
N GLU A 136 3.85 -0.64 24.63
CA GLU A 136 2.76 -1.60 24.76
C GLU A 136 1.39 -0.93 24.65
N SER A 137 1.20 0.24 25.27
CA SER A 137 -0.04 1.01 25.20
C SER A 137 -0.37 1.44 23.78
N ILE A 138 0.63 1.89 23.01
CA ILE A 138 0.47 2.29 21.61
C ILE A 138 0.13 1.07 20.73
N LEU A 139 0.87 -0.03 20.87
CA LEU A 139 0.65 -1.22 20.08
C LEU A 139 -0.67 -1.92 20.38
N ALA A 140 -1.18 -1.79 21.61
CA ALA A 140 -2.49 -2.32 22.02
C ALA A 140 -3.67 -1.46 21.53
N LEU A 141 -3.42 -0.25 21.01
CA LEU A 141 -4.47 0.71 20.68
C LEU A 141 -5.52 0.18 19.69
N PRO A 142 -5.17 -0.45 18.55
CA PRO A 142 -6.18 -0.99 17.63
C PRO A 142 -7.05 -2.06 18.30
N GLU A 143 -6.48 -2.97 19.08
CA GLU A 143 -7.23 -4.02 19.77
C GLU A 143 -8.22 -3.43 20.79
N LYS A 144 -7.76 -2.47 21.60
CA LYS A 144 -8.63 -1.76 22.56
C LYS A 144 -9.79 -1.04 21.86
N LEU A 145 -9.51 -0.41 20.71
CA LEU A 145 -10.53 0.28 19.92
C LEU A 145 -11.48 -0.72 19.24
N ALA A 146 -10.98 -1.84 18.75
CA ALA A 146 -11.78 -2.92 18.18
C ALA A 146 -12.79 -3.44 19.20
N LEU A 147 -12.32 -3.74 20.42
CA LEU A 147 -13.17 -4.18 21.53
C LEU A 147 -14.18 -3.11 21.95
N LYS A 148 -13.76 -1.84 22.15
CA LYS A 148 -14.66 -0.74 22.54
C LYS A 148 -15.77 -0.52 21.52
N LYS A 149 -15.46 -0.64 20.23
CA LYS A 149 -16.42 -0.39 19.13
C LYS A 149 -17.16 -1.66 18.65
N ASN A 150 -16.83 -2.81 19.22
CA ASN A 150 -17.32 -4.13 18.80
C ASN A 150 -17.15 -4.35 17.29
N LYS A 151 -15.95 -4.11 16.78
CA LYS A 151 -15.61 -4.20 15.35
C LYS A 151 -14.28 -4.93 15.20
N ARG A 152 -14.03 -5.46 14.02
CA ARG A 152 -12.69 -5.89 13.62
C ARG A 152 -11.91 -4.70 13.06
N ILE A 153 -10.65 -4.58 13.44
CA ILE A 153 -9.73 -3.58 12.86
C ILE A 153 -8.67 -4.30 12.03
N VAL A 154 -8.46 -3.82 10.82
CA VAL A 154 -7.39 -4.28 9.93
C VAL A 154 -6.38 -3.16 9.75
N VAL A 155 -5.15 -3.37 10.19
CA VAL A 155 -4.05 -2.40 10.04
C VAL A 155 -3.20 -2.77 8.84
N CYS A 156 -3.23 -1.93 7.80
CA CYS A 156 -2.49 -2.07 6.57
C CYS A 156 -1.22 -1.21 6.62
N LEU A 157 -0.05 -1.84 6.57
CA LEU A 157 1.26 -1.20 6.70
C LEU A 157 1.99 -1.24 5.36
N ASP A 158 2.01 -0.10 4.65
CA ASP A 158 2.73 0.04 3.38
C ASP A 158 4.23 0.30 3.62
N GLU A 159 5.05 -0.21 2.71
CA GLU A 159 6.52 -0.15 2.76
C GLU A 159 7.10 -0.65 4.10
N PHE A 160 6.50 -1.73 4.63
CA PHE A 160 6.83 -2.29 5.95
C PHE A 160 8.32 -2.63 6.12
N GLN A 161 9.03 -2.99 5.05
CA GLN A 161 10.46 -3.26 5.13
C GLN A 161 11.30 -2.07 5.60
N GLN A 162 10.74 -0.85 5.65
CA GLN A 162 11.43 0.34 6.18
C GLN A 162 11.88 0.15 7.63
N ILE A 163 11.19 -0.70 8.40
CA ILE A 163 11.59 -1.03 9.79
C ILE A 163 12.96 -1.70 9.88
N ALA A 164 13.45 -2.30 8.79
CA ALA A 164 14.79 -2.91 8.76
C ALA A 164 15.92 -1.86 8.84
N ASP A 165 15.64 -0.63 8.49
CA ASP A 165 16.61 0.48 8.51
C ASP A 165 16.69 1.16 9.90
N PHE A 166 15.88 0.74 10.90
CA PHE A 166 15.94 1.31 12.25
C PHE A 166 17.18 0.80 13.01
N ALA A 167 17.72 1.64 13.90
CA ALA A 167 18.98 1.38 14.61
C ALA A 167 19.00 0.04 15.38
N ASP A 168 17.87 -0.35 16.01
CA ASP A 168 17.70 -1.65 16.68
C ASP A 168 16.49 -2.40 16.12
N SER A 169 16.55 -2.66 14.81
CA SER A 169 15.47 -3.27 14.05
C SER A 169 15.00 -4.61 14.64
N THR A 170 15.92 -5.44 15.11
CA THR A 170 15.56 -6.77 15.65
C THR A 170 14.77 -6.67 16.95
N SER A 171 15.18 -5.83 17.89
CA SER A 171 14.44 -5.62 19.14
C SER A 171 13.10 -4.93 18.87
N PHE A 172 13.07 -3.98 17.92
CA PHE A 172 11.83 -3.36 17.48
C PHE A 172 10.85 -4.40 16.93
N GLN A 173 11.28 -5.25 16.03
CA GLN A 173 10.46 -6.34 15.47
C GLN A 173 9.96 -7.31 16.56
N LYS A 174 10.79 -7.65 17.56
CA LYS A 174 10.37 -8.47 18.69
C LYS A 174 9.22 -7.83 19.47
N ARG A 175 9.30 -6.52 19.74
CA ARG A 175 8.22 -5.79 20.44
C ARG A 175 6.92 -5.80 19.64
N LEU A 176 6.98 -5.52 18.34
CA LEU A 176 5.81 -5.60 17.46
C LEU A 176 5.21 -7.00 17.48
N ARG A 177 6.04 -8.03 17.26
CA ARG A 177 5.59 -9.43 17.22
C ARG A 177 4.93 -9.85 18.53
N THR A 178 5.53 -9.52 19.67
CA THR A 178 5.00 -9.87 20.98
C THR A 178 3.62 -9.24 21.21
N ALA A 179 3.44 -7.98 20.84
CA ALA A 179 2.16 -7.31 20.99
C ALA A 179 1.09 -7.86 20.02
N TRP A 180 1.43 -8.00 18.76
CA TRP A 180 0.44 -8.30 17.71
C TRP A 180 -0.03 -9.77 17.71
N GLN A 181 0.82 -10.72 18.07
CA GLN A 181 0.46 -12.15 18.06
C GLN A 181 -0.67 -12.53 19.05
N HIS A 182 -0.97 -11.68 20.01
CA HIS A 182 -2.01 -11.93 21.03
C HIS A 182 -3.31 -11.19 20.74
N GLN A 183 -3.36 -10.35 19.70
CA GLN A 183 -4.57 -9.61 19.32
C GLN A 183 -5.54 -10.50 18.55
N GLN A 184 -6.80 -10.47 18.94
CA GLN A 184 -7.84 -11.35 18.38
C GLN A 184 -8.83 -10.59 17.49
N HIS A 185 -8.99 -9.28 17.70
CA HIS A 185 -9.90 -8.42 16.95
C HIS A 185 -9.16 -7.50 15.98
N THR A 186 -7.81 -7.55 15.99
CA THR A 186 -6.96 -6.80 15.06
C THR A 186 -6.22 -7.75 14.13
N THR A 187 -6.20 -7.42 12.85
CA THR A 187 -5.50 -8.16 11.80
C THR A 187 -4.50 -7.25 11.11
N TYR A 188 -3.37 -7.79 10.70
CA TYR A 188 -2.30 -7.02 10.05
C TYR A 188 -2.10 -7.43 8.60
N CYS A 189 -2.05 -6.42 7.71
CA CYS A 189 -1.65 -6.56 6.33
C CYS A 189 -0.34 -5.80 6.13
N MET A 190 0.78 -6.51 6.03
CA MET A 190 2.10 -5.91 5.84
C MET A 190 2.52 -6.09 4.39
N PHE A 191 2.90 -5.01 3.72
CA PHE A 191 3.31 -5.08 2.34
C PHE A 191 4.46 -4.12 2.05
N GLY A 192 5.25 -4.48 1.03
CA GLY A 192 6.43 -3.71 0.70
C GLY A 192 7.03 -4.05 -0.66
N SER A 193 7.89 -3.17 -1.15
CA SER A 193 8.44 -3.23 -2.50
C SER A 193 9.85 -3.82 -2.57
N LYS A 194 10.61 -3.84 -1.49
CA LYS A 194 11.95 -4.42 -1.42
C LYS A 194 11.83 -5.93 -1.11
N LYS A 195 11.62 -6.75 -2.15
CA LYS A 195 11.35 -8.19 -2.04
C LYS A 195 12.33 -8.90 -1.10
N HIS A 196 13.64 -8.71 -1.27
CA HIS A 196 14.65 -9.37 -0.44
C HIS A 196 14.54 -9.02 1.06
N LEU A 197 14.23 -7.75 1.40
CA LEU A 197 14.05 -7.36 2.79
C LEU A 197 12.76 -7.94 3.37
N MET A 198 11.67 -7.96 2.61
CA MET A 198 10.43 -8.60 3.04
C MET A 198 10.62 -10.10 3.25
N GLU A 199 11.29 -10.79 2.32
CA GLU A 199 11.62 -12.21 2.48
C GLU A 199 12.53 -12.45 3.69
N TYR A 200 13.51 -11.60 3.94
CA TYR A 200 14.37 -11.67 5.13
C TYR A 200 13.54 -11.54 6.41
N ILE A 201 12.70 -10.52 6.53
CA ILE A 201 11.87 -10.27 7.72
C ILE A 201 10.91 -11.44 8.02
N PHE A 202 10.28 -12.05 7.00
CA PHE A 202 9.19 -12.99 7.17
C PHE A 202 9.53 -14.46 6.92
N ASN A 203 10.62 -14.77 6.20
CA ASN A 203 11.02 -16.13 5.85
C ASN A 203 12.29 -16.60 6.56
N ASP A 204 13.11 -15.70 7.09
CA ASP A 204 14.30 -16.10 7.82
C ASP A 204 13.91 -16.57 9.23
N LYS A 205 14.38 -17.78 9.60
CA LYS A 205 14.07 -18.41 10.90
C LYS A 205 14.61 -17.65 12.10
N SER A 206 15.64 -16.82 11.90
CA SER A 206 16.24 -15.99 12.96
C SER A 206 15.44 -14.72 13.23
N MET A 207 14.54 -14.34 12.33
CA MET A 207 13.80 -13.08 12.42
C MET A 207 12.51 -13.22 13.24
N PRO A 208 12.14 -12.17 14.01
CA PRO A 208 10.96 -12.21 14.88
C PRO A 208 9.65 -12.50 14.12
N PHE A 209 9.50 -12.00 12.90
CA PHE A 209 8.30 -12.18 12.10
C PHE A 209 8.24 -13.48 11.29
N TYR A 210 9.18 -14.40 11.51
CA TYR A 210 9.14 -15.69 10.84
C TYR A 210 7.76 -16.36 10.96
N LYS A 211 7.14 -16.65 9.80
CA LYS A 211 5.79 -17.25 9.70
C LYS A 211 4.69 -16.51 10.47
N PHE A 212 4.72 -15.19 10.50
CA PHE A 212 3.71 -14.41 11.21
C PHE A 212 2.34 -14.37 10.51
N GLY A 213 2.26 -14.61 9.24
CA GLY A 213 1.01 -14.57 8.49
C GLY A 213 1.07 -15.34 7.17
N ASP A 214 -0.04 -15.34 6.45
CA ASP A 214 -0.12 -15.89 5.10
C ASP A 214 0.65 -15.01 4.12
N MET A 215 1.51 -15.63 3.32
CA MET A 215 2.35 -14.91 2.34
C MET A 215 1.75 -14.98 0.95
N ILE A 216 1.50 -13.82 0.38
CA ILE A 216 1.00 -13.65 -0.98
C ILE A 216 2.10 -13.01 -1.82
N PHE A 217 2.58 -13.71 -2.84
CA PHE A 217 3.49 -13.18 -3.84
C PHE A 217 2.69 -12.76 -5.07
N LEU A 218 2.64 -11.45 -5.34
CA LEU A 218 1.98 -11.00 -6.56
C LEU A 218 2.84 -11.30 -7.77
N ASN A 219 2.23 -11.89 -8.77
CA ASN A 219 2.81 -12.06 -10.10
C ASN A 219 2.52 -10.84 -10.99
N LYS A 220 3.15 -10.73 -12.15
CA LYS A 220 2.75 -9.79 -13.19
C LYS A 220 1.32 -10.13 -13.65
N ILE A 221 0.55 -9.13 -14.00
CA ILE A 221 -0.73 -9.32 -14.70
C ILE A 221 -0.44 -9.91 -16.07
N SER A 222 -1.25 -10.85 -16.52
CA SER A 222 -1.03 -11.54 -17.79
C SER A 222 -1.17 -10.59 -18.99
N THR A 223 -0.52 -10.94 -20.11
CA THR A 223 -0.70 -10.20 -21.37
C THR A 223 -2.16 -10.23 -21.81
N GLU A 224 -2.84 -11.37 -21.65
CA GLU A 224 -4.24 -11.52 -22.00
C GLU A 224 -5.15 -10.56 -21.21
N ASP A 225 -4.97 -10.45 -19.90
CA ASP A 225 -5.78 -9.55 -19.04
C ASP A 225 -5.48 -8.09 -19.35
N TRP A 226 -4.22 -7.75 -19.56
CA TRP A 226 -3.84 -6.40 -20.00
C TRP A 226 -4.43 -6.04 -21.36
N THR A 227 -4.38 -6.95 -22.34
CA THR A 227 -4.93 -6.73 -23.68
C THR A 227 -6.42 -6.43 -23.62
N LYS A 228 -7.18 -7.26 -22.87
CA LYS A 228 -8.61 -7.01 -22.64
C LYS A 228 -8.87 -5.66 -22.01
N TYR A 229 -8.11 -5.30 -21.00
CA TYR A 229 -8.24 -4.01 -20.31
C TYR A 229 -7.93 -2.84 -21.24
N ILE A 230 -6.81 -2.86 -21.96
CA ILE A 230 -6.41 -1.79 -22.89
C ILE A 230 -7.46 -1.62 -23.96
N CYS A 231 -7.90 -2.69 -24.64
CA CYS A 231 -8.93 -2.64 -25.67
C CYS A 231 -10.24 -2.04 -25.13
N HIS A 232 -10.66 -2.45 -23.93
CA HIS A 232 -11.85 -1.89 -23.27
C HIS A 232 -11.72 -0.39 -23.01
N GLN A 233 -10.59 0.06 -22.44
CA GLN A 233 -10.38 1.48 -22.11
C GLN A 233 -10.34 2.38 -23.35
N PHE A 234 -9.76 1.91 -24.45
CA PHE A 234 -9.83 2.63 -25.74
C PHE A 234 -11.27 2.70 -26.24
N HIS A 235 -12.00 1.59 -26.21
CA HIS A 235 -13.36 1.50 -26.71
C HIS A 235 -14.33 2.44 -25.96
N VAL A 236 -14.31 2.44 -24.62
CA VAL A 236 -15.22 3.29 -23.80
C VAL A 236 -14.93 4.79 -23.95
N THR A 237 -13.75 5.13 -24.47
CA THR A 237 -13.38 6.52 -24.80
C THR A 237 -13.51 6.86 -26.29
N GLY A 238 -14.19 6.01 -27.08
CA GLY A 238 -14.48 6.24 -28.50
C GLY A 238 -13.28 6.12 -29.42
N LYS A 239 -12.20 5.46 -28.97
CA LYS A 239 -11.01 5.18 -29.77
C LYS A 239 -10.88 3.68 -30.02
N THR A 240 -10.14 3.28 -31.04
CA THR A 240 -9.97 1.89 -31.43
C THR A 240 -8.49 1.49 -31.41
N ILE A 241 -8.21 0.39 -30.73
CA ILE A 241 -6.95 -0.34 -30.75
C ILE A 241 -7.27 -1.82 -30.99
N ASN A 242 -6.50 -2.53 -31.79
CA ASN A 242 -6.67 -3.98 -31.95
C ASN A 242 -5.84 -4.77 -30.92
N GLU A 243 -6.13 -6.07 -30.79
CA GLU A 243 -5.47 -6.95 -29.81
C GLU A 243 -3.96 -7.02 -30.03
N ASP A 244 -3.48 -7.17 -31.27
CA ASP A 244 -2.04 -7.22 -31.59
C ASP A 244 -1.30 -5.94 -31.14
N GLN A 245 -1.95 -4.79 -31.29
CA GLN A 245 -1.40 -3.50 -30.84
C GLN A 245 -1.39 -3.38 -29.32
N ALA A 246 -2.42 -3.86 -28.64
CA ALA A 246 -2.47 -3.91 -27.19
C ALA A 246 -1.43 -4.88 -26.62
N GLU A 247 -1.29 -6.07 -27.22
CA GLU A 247 -0.22 -7.02 -26.87
C GLU A 247 1.18 -6.44 -27.10
N LYS A 248 1.36 -5.67 -28.18
CA LYS A 248 2.62 -4.96 -28.41
C LYS A 248 2.97 -4.00 -27.27
N ILE A 249 1.99 -3.25 -26.76
CA ILE A 249 2.19 -2.38 -25.59
C ILE A 249 2.63 -3.22 -24.38
N CYS A 250 1.96 -4.34 -24.11
CA CYS A 250 2.29 -5.25 -23.02
C CYS A 250 3.71 -5.80 -23.12
N ASN A 251 4.11 -6.25 -24.31
CA ASN A 251 5.43 -6.81 -24.57
C ASN A 251 6.54 -5.75 -24.41
N LEU A 252 6.34 -4.55 -24.95
CA LEU A 252 7.29 -3.43 -24.84
C LEU A 252 7.51 -2.99 -23.39
N THR A 253 6.52 -3.21 -22.53
CA THR A 253 6.56 -2.84 -21.11
C THR A 253 6.76 -4.03 -20.17
N GLU A 254 7.00 -5.22 -20.72
CA GLU A 254 7.17 -6.48 -19.96
C GLU A 254 6.06 -6.74 -18.93
N ASN A 255 4.84 -6.33 -19.22
CA ASN A 255 3.69 -6.40 -18.29
C ASN A 255 3.90 -5.71 -16.95
N LEU A 256 4.81 -4.75 -16.85
CA LEU A 256 5.01 -3.95 -15.64
C LEU A 256 3.87 -2.93 -15.53
N SER A 257 2.96 -3.13 -14.59
CA SER A 257 1.67 -2.43 -14.50
C SER A 257 1.77 -0.90 -14.66
N SER A 258 2.76 -0.28 -14.02
CA SER A 258 2.97 1.18 -14.13
C SER A 258 3.38 1.62 -15.55
N TYR A 259 4.19 0.81 -16.24
CA TYR A 259 4.62 1.13 -17.60
C TYR A 259 3.56 0.78 -18.64
N VAL A 260 2.79 -0.31 -18.45
CA VAL A 260 1.62 -0.60 -19.29
C VAL A 260 0.64 0.57 -19.26
N GLN A 261 0.28 1.05 -18.07
CA GLN A 261 -0.62 2.20 -17.91
C GLN A 261 -0.04 3.48 -18.54
N HIS A 262 1.26 3.74 -18.33
CA HIS A 262 1.91 4.94 -18.84
C HIS A 262 1.99 4.95 -20.37
N LEU A 263 2.47 3.85 -20.99
CA LEU A 263 2.55 3.74 -22.45
C LEU A 263 1.16 3.78 -23.09
N SER A 264 0.18 3.06 -22.51
CA SER A 264 -1.21 3.09 -22.97
C SER A 264 -1.79 4.50 -22.93
N TRP A 265 -1.48 5.29 -21.89
CA TRP A 265 -1.92 6.67 -21.78
C TRP A 265 -1.34 7.55 -22.89
N ILE A 266 -0.03 7.46 -23.18
CA ILE A 266 0.59 8.27 -24.23
C ILE A 266 0.04 7.87 -25.61
N VAL A 267 -0.09 6.56 -25.87
CA VAL A 267 -0.71 6.05 -27.10
C VAL A 267 -2.13 6.58 -27.25
N TRP A 268 -2.93 6.51 -26.20
CA TRP A 268 -4.29 7.04 -26.18
C TRP A 268 -4.34 8.55 -26.44
N TYR A 269 -3.45 9.31 -25.80
CA TYR A 269 -3.35 10.76 -25.96
C TYR A 269 -2.99 11.17 -27.39
N LYS A 270 -2.03 10.47 -28.01
CA LYS A 270 -1.60 10.73 -29.40
C LYS A 270 -2.57 10.22 -30.47
N THR A 271 -3.54 9.39 -30.10
CA THR A 271 -4.50 8.80 -31.04
C THR A 271 -5.74 9.67 -31.17
N ASP A 272 -6.12 10.02 -32.38
CA ASP A 272 -7.40 10.67 -32.64
C ASP A 272 -8.56 9.67 -32.57
N ARG A 273 -8.56 8.66 -33.44
CA ARG A 273 -9.62 7.63 -33.51
C ARG A 273 -9.09 6.20 -33.50
N VAL A 274 -8.07 5.92 -34.31
CA VAL A 274 -7.53 4.55 -34.52
C VAL A 274 -6.05 4.55 -34.24
N VAL A 275 -5.61 3.62 -33.40
CA VAL A 275 -4.19 3.41 -33.09
C VAL A 275 -3.46 2.85 -34.32
N THR A 276 -2.23 3.30 -34.52
CA THR A 276 -1.30 2.74 -35.50
C THR A 276 -0.03 2.29 -34.81
N ASN A 277 0.70 1.34 -35.42
CA ASN A 277 1.99 0.91 -34.91
C ASN A 277 3.02 2.05 -34.81
N LYS A 278 2.89 3.08 -35.67
CA LYS A 278 3.71 4.27 -35.62
C LYS A 278 3.45 5.05 -34.32
N ILE A 279 2.19 5.29 -33.96
CA ILE A 279 1.82 5.98 -32.73
C ILE A 279 2.39 5.27 -31.50
N ILE A 280 2.37 3.93 -31.47
CA ILE A 280 2.93 3.13 -30.36
C ILE A 280 4.45 3.35 -30.27
N ASN A 281 5.16 3.31 -31.40
CA ASN A 281 6.61 3.53 -31.42
C ASN A 281 6.96 4.96 -31.00
N ASP A 282 6.29 5.97 -31.57
CA ASP A 282 6.49 7.38 -31.21
C ASP A 282 6.20 7.63 -29.70
N ALA A 283 5.23 6.93 -29.13
CA ALA A 283 4.92 7.01 -27.70
C ALA A 283 6.00 6.35 -26.82
N LEU A 284 6.57 5.25 -27.29
CA LEU A 284 7.70 4.60 -26.61
C LEU A 284 8.95 5.49 -26.63
N ASP A 285 9.25 6.08 -27.79
CA ASP A 285 10.39 7.00 -27.92
C ASP A 285 10.27 8.20 -26.99
N ASP A 286 9.05 8.76 -26.82
CA ASP A 286 8.82 9.84 -25.84
C ASP A 286 9.14 9.39 -24.39
N ILE A 287 8.72 8.18 -24.00
CA ILE A 287 9.04 7.64 -22.66
C ILE A 287 10.54 7.46 -22.48
N LEU A 288 11.22 6.91 -23.49
CA LEU A 288 12.65 6.67 -23.43
C LEU A 288 13.43 7.98 -23.34
N GLU A 289 13.04 8.98 -24.12
CA GLU A 289 13.71 10.30 -24.06
C GLU A 289 13.48 11.00 -22.72
N GLN A 290 12.26 10.99 -22.20
CA GLN A 290 11.94 11.56 -20.88
C GLN A 290 12.71 10.89 -19.73
N ASN A 291 12.99 9.61 -19.83
CA ASN A 291 13.66 8.83 -18.78
C ASN A 291 15.15 8.57 -19.07
N LYS A 292 15.71 9.11 -20.14
CA LYS A 292 17.08 8.87 -20.59
C LYS A 292 18.13 9.07 -19.49
N VAL A 293 18.07 10.20 -18.78
CA VAL A 293 19.00 10.49 -17.68
C VAL A 293 18.88 9.50 -16.54
N PHE A 294 17.65 9.05 -16.24
CA PHE A 294 17.39 8.06 -15.19
C PHE A 294 17.96 6.69 -15.60
N PHE A 295 17.69 6.23 -16.80
CA PHE A 295 18.21 4.95 -17.29
C PHE A 295 19.73 4.94 -17.41
N GLN A 296 20.35 6.05 -17.83
CA GLN A 296 21.80 6.18 -17.87
C GLN A 296 22.42 5.98 -16.48
N ARG A 297 21.87 6.61 -15.44
CA ARG A 297 22.34 6.44 -14.06
C ARG A 297 22.18 5.01 -13.54
N GLU A 298 21.07 4.33 -13.87
CA GLU A 298 20.89 2.92 -13.48
C GLU A 298 21.91 2.01 -14.15
N VAL A 299 22.23 2.23 -15.43
CA VAL A 299 23.25 1.46 -16.16
C VAL A 299 24.64 1.72 -15.58
N GLU A 300 24.98 2.98 -15.24
CA GLU A 300 26.25 3.34 -14.61
C GLU A 300 26.45 2.68 -13.22
N GLN A 301 25.37 2.38 -12.51
CA GLN A 301 25.43 1.67 -11.22
C GLN A 301 25.61 0.15 -11.36
N LEU A 302 25.43 -0.41 -12.56
CA LEU A 302 25.62 -1.83 -12.85
C LEU A 302 27.01 -2.16 -13.37
N THR A 303 27.81 -1.14 -13.71
CA THR A 303 29.21 -1.23 -14.16
C THR A 303 30.18 -0.85 -13.05
#